data_29c8d266851f40ff3d4c2600d8c37f76
#
_entry.id   29c8d266851f40ff3d4c2600d8c37f76
#
_cell.length_a   1.000
_cell.length_b   1.000
_cell.length_c   1.000
_cell.angle_alpha   90.00
_cell.angle_beta   90.00
_cell.angle_gamma   90.00
#
_symmetry.space_group_name_H-M   'P 1'
#
loop_
_entity.id
_entity.type
_entity.pdbx_description
1 polymer ?
#
loop_
_entity_poly.entity_id
_entity_poly.type
_entity_poly.pdbx_seq_one_letter_code
_entity_poly.pdbx_strand_id
1 'polypeptide(L)'
;AFSLGDENLYPKFRWSLKPAVRLAEPAKGDIGLRLTGSYDFAPGLVLSGSIYKQIASNRDSATPSTSTLPHVRTASGRYNEFGDPALEKLTLAWYAHPAENIYSRVTFGYLERMHAGVSGEVLWKPVDSQLALGVELNYTKQRDTDGGLGFDEYDYDVVTGYVSAYYDFGNGYLGQLDVGRYLAGDVGATVSLDR
;
A
#
# COMPACT_ATOMS: atom_id res chain seq x y z
N ALA A 1 -9.33 -34.56 -18.52
CA ALA A 1 -10.09 -33.85 -17.46
C ALA A 1 -10.08 -32.37 -17.82
N PHE A 2 -11.20 -31.83 -18.28
CA PHE A 2 -11.37 -30.40 -18.43
C PHE A 2 -11.48 -29.84 -17.01
N SER A 3 -10.48 -29.11 -16.57
CA SER A 3 -10.62 -28.17 -15.47
C SER A 3 -11.53 -27.06 -15.98
N LEU A 4 -12.76 -27.03 -15.54
CA LEU A 4 -13.59 -25.83 -15.61
C LEU A 4 -12.88 -24.81 -14.72
N GLY A 5 -12.14 -23.92 -15.36
CA GLY A 5 -11.48 -22.83 -14.66
C GLY A 5 -12.51 -22.05 -13.85
N ASP A 6 -12.09 -21.53 -12.74
CA ASP A 6 -12.82 -20.66 -11.81
C ASP A 6 -13.36 -19.35 -12.45
N GLU A 7 -13.31 -19.23 -13.77
CA GLU A 7 -13.61 -18.04 -14.55
C GLU A 7 -15.06 -17.54 -14.43
N ASN A 8 -15.98 -18.38 -13.96
CA ASN A 8 -17.41 -18.06 -13.87
C ASN A 8 -17.90 -17.78 -12.44
N LEU A 9 -17.02 -17.65 -11.45
CA LEU A 9 -17.40 -17.47 -10.05
C LEU A 9 -17.24 -16.02 -9.56
N TYR A 10 -17.60 -15.06 -10.39
CA TYR A 10 -17.70 -13.67 -9.95
C TYR A 10 -19.14 -13.28 -9.63
N PRO A 11 -19.36 -12.41 -8.64
CA PRO A 11 -18.36 -11.80 -7.77
C PRO A 11 -17.81 -12.78 -6.71
N LYS A 12 -16.55 -12.56 -6.26
CA LYS A 12 -15.94 -13.30 -5.15
C LYS A 12 -15.76 -12.40 -3.95
N PHE A 13 -16.18 -12.84 -2.79
CA PHE A 13 -15.93 -12.15 -1.52
C PHE A 13 -14.99 -12.98 -0.65
N ARG A 14 -13.95 -12.34 -0.14
CA ARG A 14 -13.01 -12.92 0.82
C ARG A 14 -12.84 -11.98 2.00
N TRP A 15 -12.72 -12.54 3.19
CA TRP A 15 -12.44 -11.77 4.37
C TRP A 15 -11.55 -12.55 5.35
N SER A 16 -10.87 -11.84 6.22
CA SER A 16 -10.11 -12.43 7.32
C SER A 16 -10.11 -11.49 8.52
N LEU A 17 -10.17 -12.08 9.71
CA LEU A 17 -9.96 -11.39 10.97
C LEU A 17 -8.75 -11.99 11.65
N LYS A 18 -7.74 -11.18 11.94
CA LYS A 18 -6.47 -11.65 12.50
C LYS A 18 -6.02 -10.74 13.64
N PRO A 19 -5.38 -11.30 14.69
CA PRO A 19 -4.61 -10.48 15.61
C PRO A 19 -3.48 -9.79 14.85
N ALA A 20 -3.18 -8.56 15.22
CA ALA A 20 -2.12 -7.78 14.63
C ALA A 20 -1.39 -6.96 15.69
N VAL A 21 -0.09 -6.81 15.53
CA VAL A 21 0.77 -6.02 16.39
C VAL A 21 1.33 -4.87 15.56
N ARG A 22 1.27 -3.66 16.09
CA ARG A 22 1.95 -2.50 15.52
C ARG A 22 3.06 -2.07 16.47
N LEU A 23 4.29 -2.04 15.97
CA LEU A 23 5.45 -1.62 16.74
C LEU A 23 5.81 -0.17 16.40
N ALA A 24 6.23 0.57 17.40
CA ALA A 24 6.83 1.88 17.30
C ALA A 24 8.12 1.89 18.13
N GLU A 25 8.89 2.99 18.07
CA GLU A 25 10.19 3.09 18.71
C GLU A 25 10.22 2.78 20.21
N PRO A 26 11.43 2.51 20.73
CA PRO A 26 11.86 1.15 21.02
C PRO A 26 10.99 0.57 22.11
N ALA A 27 10.48 -0.61 21.90
CA ALA A 27 9.63 -1.37 22.82
C ALA A 27 8.22 -0.80 23.08
N LYS A 28 7.75 0.15 22.28
CA LYS A 28 6.37 0.65 22.32
C LYS A 28 5.57 0.04 21.17
N GLY A 29 4.32 -0.27 21.42
CA GLY A 29 3.46 -0.85 20.41
C GLY A 29 2.02 -0.97 20.86
N ASP A 30 1.19 -1.49 19.98
CA ASP A 30 -0.17 -1.87 20.29
C ASP A 30 -0.51 -3.23 19.72
N ILE A 31 -1.46 -3.88 20.35
CA ILE A 31 -2.05 -5.14 19.94
C ILE A 31 -3.50 -4.87 19.62
N GLY A 32 -3.97 -5.42 18.50
CA GLY A 32 -5.35 -5.24 18.08
C GLY A 32 -5.83 -6.35 17.16
N LEU A 33 -6.99 -6.11 16.56
CA LEU A 33 -7.60 -6.96 15.57
C LEU A 33 -7.63 -6.21 14.22
N ARG A 34 -7.24 -6.90 13.16
CA ARG A 34 -7.34 -6.40 11.78
C ARG A 34 -8.37 -7.22 11.03
N LEU A 35 -9.43 -6.55 10.58
CA LEU A 35 -10.39 -7.08 9.62
C LEU A 35 -9.96 -6.65 8.23
N THR A 36 -9.76 -7.62 7.35
CA THR A 36 -9.45 -7.39 5.94
C THR A 36 -10.54 -8.01 5.08
N GLY A 37 -10.99 -7.29 4.05
CA GLY A 37 -11.97 -7.78 3.08
C GLY A 37 -11.54 -7.46 1.66
N SER A 38 -11.94 -8.31 0.72
CA SER A 38 -11.84 -8.03 -0.71
C SER A 38 -13.07 -8.56 -1.44
N TYR A 39 -13.50 -7.79 -2.43
CA TYR A 39 -14.60 -8.11 -3.30
C TYR A 39 -14.17 -7.99 -4.76
N ASP A 40 -14.10 -9.12 -5.43
CA ASP A 40 -13.72 -9.19 -6.83
C ASP A 40 -15.00 -9.08 -7.66
N PHE A 41 -15.26 -7.93 -8.28
CA PHE A 41 -16.45 -7.68 -9.12
C PHE A 41 -16.41 -8.47 -10.42
N ALA A 42 -15.22 -8.51 -11.01
CA ALA A 42 -14.91 -9.13 -12.29
C ALA A 42 -13.43 -9.49 -12.34
N PRO A 43 -12.95 -10.27 -13.32
CA PRO A 43 -11.54 -10.47 -13.53
C PRO A 43 -10.79 -9.14 -13.59
N GLY A 44 -9.82 -8.97 -12.69
CA GLY A 44 -9.00 -7.77 -12.61
C GLY A 44 -9.61 -6.56 -11.92
N LEU A 45 -10.89 -6.56 -11.53
CA LEU A 45 -11.51 -5.42 -10.82
C LEU A 45 -11.82 -5.80 -9.36
N VAL A 46 -11.05 -5.23 -8.42
CA VAL A 46 -11.06 -5.64 -7.02
C VAL A 46 -11.25 -4.43 -6.09
N LEU A 47 -12.25 -4.49 -5.22
CA LEU A 47 -12.37 -3.61 -4.06
C LEU A 47 -11.72 -4.30 -2.87
N SER A 48 -10.82 -3.61 -2.18
CA SER A 48 -10.14 -4.13 -0.99
C SER A 48 -10.20 -3.14 0.15
N GLY A 49 -10.33 -3.65 1.37
CA GLY A 49 -10.31 -2.80 2.56
C GLY A 49 -9.72 -3.50 3.76
N SER A 50 -9.18 -2.71 4.69
CA SER A 50 -8.79 -3.18 6.01
C SER A 50 -9.07 -2.14 7.09
N ILE A 51 -9.57 -2.61 8.22
CA ILE A 51 -9.84 -1.83 9.43
C ILE A 51 -9.07 -2.47 10.57
N TYR A 52 -8.42 -1.63 11.36
CA TYR A 52 -7.73 -2.04 12.57
C TYR A 52 -8.43 -1.48 13.80
N LYS A 53 -8.66 -2.33 14.80
CA LYS A 53 -9.17 -1.97 16.12
C LYS A 53 -8.12 -2.29 17.17
N GLN A 54 -7.65 -1.27 17.88
CA GLN A 54 -6.75 -1.42 19.01
C GLN A 54 -7.47 -2.07 20.20
N ILE A 55 -6.81 -3.03 20.87
CA ILE A 55 -7.29 -3.67 22.11
C ILE A 55 -6.45 -3.21 23.29
N ALA A 56 -5.13 -3.17 23.14
CA ALA A 56 -4.20 -2.75 24.16
C ALA A 56 -3.01 -2.01 23.57
N SER A 57 -2.48 -1.03 24.30
CA SER A 57 -1.32 -0.23 23.88
C SER A 57 -0.48 0.12 25.10
N ASN A 58 0.84 0.14 24.94
CA ASN A 58 1.79 0.70 25.89
C ASN A 58 2.46 1.98 25.37
N ARG A 59 1.82 2.64 24.39
CA ARG A 59 2.28 3.90 23.86
C ARG A 59 1.85 5.04 24.77
N ASP A 60 2.75 5.98 25.01
CA ASP A 60 2.39 7.28 25.60
C ASP A 60 1.69 8.13 24.54
N SER A 61 1.09 9.25 24.97
CA SER A 61 0.53 10.25 24.04
C SER A 61 1.54 10.65 23.00
N ALA A 62 1.07 10.82 21.77
CA ALA A 62 1.94 11.17 20.66
C ALA A 62 2.61 12.53 20.91
N THR A 63 3.93 12.54 20.95
CA THR A 63 4.69 13.80 20.97
C THR A 63 4.60 14.43 19.57
N PRO A 64 4.19 15.71 19.45
CA PRO A 64 4.20 16.40 18.18
C PRO A 64 5.59 16.37 17.54
N SER A 65 5.66 16.09 16.26
CA SER A 65 6.94 16.17 15.54
C SER A 65 7.40 17.62 15.45
N THR A 66 8.67 17.86 15.75
CA THR A 66 9.34 19.18 15.59
C THR A 66 9.97 19.34 14.20
N SER A 67 9.75 18.40 13.29
CA SER A 67 10.27 18.48 11.92
C SER A 67 9.71 19.68 11.17
N THR A 68 10.56 20.36 10.40
CA THR A 68 10.18 21.43 9.47
C THR A 68 9.86 20.89 8.06
N LEU A 69 10.12 19.59 7.83
CA LEU A 69 9.79 18.89 6.60
C LEU A 69 8.34 18.39 6.61
N PRO A 70 7.75 18.08 5.45
CA PRO A 70 6.42 17.47 5.39
C PRO A 70 6.30 16.23 6.29
N HIS A 71 5.23 16.16 7.09
CA HIS A 71 5.02 15.11 8.11
C HIS A 71 4.51 13.79 7.51
N VAL A 72 5.11 13.33 6.41
CA VAL A 72 4.64 12.16 5.63
C VAL A 72 4.70 10.85 6.40
N ARG A 73 5.57 10.73 7.40
CA ARG A 73 5.68 9.55 8.29
C ARG A 73 5.86 9.92 9.77
N THR A 74 6.39 11.10 10.06
CA THR A 74 6.67 11.55 11.45
C THR A 74 5.41 11.78 12.26
N ALA A 75 4.25 12.01 11.62
CA ALA A 75 2.96 12.12 12.28
C ALA A 75 2.30 10.76 12.59
N SER A 76 2.93 9.62 12.29
CA SER A 76 2.34 8.27 12.48
C SER A 76 1.86 8.01 13.92
N GLY A 77 2.49 8.62 14.91
CA GLY A 77 2.06 8.58 16.32
C GLY A 77 0.64 9.11 16.50
N ARG A 78 0.29 10.26 15.91
CA ARG A 78 -1.06 10.86 15.97
C ARG A 78 -2.11 9.96 15.34
N TYR A 79 -1.82 9.38 14.16
CA TYR A 79 -2.72 8.41 13.54
C TYR A 79 -2.95 7.17 14.40
N ASN A 80 -1.99 6.80 15.23
CA ASN A 80 -2.13 5.70 16.17
C ASN A 80 -2.95 6.08 17.41
N GLU A 81 -2.85 7.32 17.87
CA GLU A 81 -3.54 7.82 19.05
C GLU A 81 -5.02 8.12 18.76
N PHE A 82 -5.31 8.85 17.69
CA PHE A 82 -6.66 9.34 17.38
C PHE A 82 -7.44 8.43 16.44
N GLY A 83 -6.77 7.60 15.64
CA GLY A 83 -7.40 6.72 14.67
C GLY A 83 -7.73 5.34 15.24
N ASP A 84 -8.76 5.22 16.08
CA ASP A 84 -9.24 3.94 16.59
C ASP A 84 -10.79 3.90 16.68
N PRO A 85 -11.46 3.05 15.85
CA PRO A 85 -10.92 2.15 14.83
C PRO A 85 -10.34 2.91 13.63
N ALA A 86 -9.24 2.39 13.07
CA ALA A 86 -8.57 2.99 11.92
C ALA A 86 -8.93 2.28 10.62
N LEU A 87 -9.43 3.03 9.64
CA LEU A 87 -9.46 2.59 8.25
C LEU A 87 -8.03 2.61 7.70
N GLU A 88 -7.38 1.45 7.61
CA GLU A 88 -6.00 1.36 7.12
C GLU A 88 -5.92 1.45 5.60
N LYS A 89 -6.91 0.87 4.90
CA LYS A 89 -6.96 0.82 3.44
C LYS A 89 -8.40 0.69 2.96
N LEU A 90 -8.74 1.36 1.86
CA LEU A 90 -9.96 1.12 1.08
C LEU A 90 -9.70 1.52 -0.36
N THR A 91 -9.50 0.54 -1.24
CA THR A 91 -9.06 0.77 -2.61
C THR A 91 -9.87 0.00 -3.61
N LEU A 92 -10.17 0.63 -4.74
CA LEU A 92 -10.61 -0.02 -5.96
C LEU A 92 -9.41 -0.13 -6.91
N ALA A 93 -9.05 -1.36 -7.26
CA ALA A 93 -7.93 -1.65 -8.16
C ALA A 93 -8.42 -2.32 -9.43
N TRP A 94 -7.89 -1.85 -10.55
CA TRP A 94 -8.08 -2.47 -11.86
C TRP A 94 -6.74 -2.97 -12.39
N TYR A 95 -6.67 -4.29 -12.59
CA TYR A 95 -5.53 -4.98 -13.18
C TYR A 95 -5.85 -5.33 -14.62
N ALA A 96 -4.93 -5.06 -15.53
CA ALA A 96 -5.06 -5.37 -16.94
C ALA A 96 -3.77 -5.95 -17.51
N HIS A 97 -3.93 -6.65 -18.64
CA HIS A 97 -2.84 -7.21 -19.43
C HIS A 97 -2.97 -6.67 -20.87
N PRO A 98 -2.57 -5.40 -21.10
CA PRO A 98 -2.86 -4.70 -22.36
C PRO A 98 -2.09 -5.23 -23.56
N ALA A 99 -0.96 -5.90 -23.36
CA ALA A 99 -0.16 -6.49 -24.41
C ALA A 99 0.67 -7.65 -23.87
N GLU A 100 1.25 -8.47 -24.75
CA GLU A 100 2.16 -9.53 -24.37
C GLU A 100 3.31 -8.98 -23.49
N ASN A 101 3.56 -9.63 -22.36
CA ASN A 101 4.56 -9.25 -21.36
C ASN A 101 4.36 -7.89 -20.68
N ILE A 102 3.22 -7.20 -20.89
CA ILE A 102 2.90 -5.92 -20.27
C ILE A 102 1.71 -6.09 -19.34
N TYR A 103 1.91 -5.78 -18.06
CA TYR A 103 0.89 -5.80 -17.01
C TYR A 103 0.67 -4.37 -16.53
N SER A 104 -0.56 -4.02 -16.21
CA SER A 104 -0.88 -2.70 -15.69
C SER A 104 -1.85 -2.79 -14.52
N ARG A 105 -1.74 -1.81 -13.61
CA ARG A 105 -2.64 -1.63 -12.48
C ARG A 105 -2.97 -0.15 -12.33
N VAL A 106 -4.24 0.15 -12.10
CA VAL A 106 -4.68 1.45 -11.62
C VAL A 106 -5.42 1.23 -10.31
N THR A 107 -5.05 1.95 -9.28
CA THR A 107 -5.65 1.88 -7.95
C THR A 107 -6.12 3.26 -7.52
N PHE A 108 -7.33 3.33 -6.99
CA PHE A 108 -7.93 4.56 -6.48
C PHE A 108 -8.48 4.33 -5.07
N GLY A 109 -8.36 5.34 -4.21
CA GLY A 109 -8.94 5.35 -2.87
C GLY A 109 -7.94 5.63 -1.75
N TYR A 110 -8.23 5.10 -0.57
CA TYR A 110 -7.38 5.20 0.62
C TYR A 110 -6.28 4.14 0.50
N LEU A 111 -5.14 4.54 -0.08
CA LEU A 111 -4.04 3.64 -0.44
C LEU A 111 -3.37 3.06 0.79
N GLU A 112 -3.27 3.88 1.82
CA GLU A 112 -2.72 3.51 3.12
C GLU A 112 -3.36 4.34 4.25
N ARG A 113 -2.92 4.11 5.47
CA ARG A 113 -3.47 4.77 6.65
C ARG A 113 -3.35 6.29 6.63
N MET A 114 -2.25 6.82 6.08
CA MET A 114 -1.92 8.24 6.10
C MET A 114 -2.20 8.95 4.77
N HIS A 115 -2.34 8.21 3.67
CA HIS A 115 -2.49 8.78 2.33
C HIS A 115 -3.59 8.11 1.53
N ALA A 116 -4.33 8.93 0.79
CA ALA A 116 -5.30 8.50 -0.21
C ALA A 116 -4.97 9.14 -1.56
N GLY A 117 -5.45 8.55 -2.66
CA GLY A 117 -5.19 9.09 -3.98
C GLY A 117 -5.34 8.07 -5.09
N VAL A 118 -4.53 8.25 -6.12
CA VAL A 118 -4.50 7.39 -7.31
C VAL A 118 -3.08 6.88 -7.53
N SER A 119 -2.95 5.60 -7.84
CA SER A 119 -1.69 4.94 -8.21
C SER A 119 -1.87 4.25 -9.56
N GLY A 120 -0.93 4.45 -10.47
CA GLY A 120 -0.85 3.74 -11.75
C GLY A 120 0.50 3.08 -11.90
N GLU A 121 0.50 1.82 -12.34
CA GLU A 121 1.71 1.02 -12.54
C GLU A 121 1.66 0.30 -13.87
N VAL A 122 2.79 0.24 -14.55
CA VAL A 122 3.02 -0.60 -15.73
C VAL A 122 4.27 -1.42 -15.49
N LEU A 123 4.16 -2.73 -15.67
CA LEU A 123 5.24 -3.70 -15.55
C LEU A 123 5.45 -4.41 -16.88
N TRP A 124 6.66 -4.35 -17.39
CA TRP A 124 7.13 -5.18 -18.50
C TRP A 124 7.88 -6.38 -17.93
N LYS A 125 7.36 -7.59 -18.14
CA LYS A 125 7.94 -8.86 -17.65
C LYS A 125 7.81 -9.96 -18.68
N PRO A 126 8.81 -10.13 -19.58
CA PRO A 126 8.84 -11.25 -20.50
C PRO A 126 9.00 -12.60 -19.77
N VAL A 127 8.38 -13.65 -20.30
CA VAL A 127 8.37 -14.99 -19.68
C VAL A 127 9.78 -15.56 -19.56
N ASP A 128 10.60 -15.39 -20.60
CA ASP A 128 11.95 -15.98 -20.68
C ASP A 128 13.05 -15.00 -20.26
N SER A 129 12.71 -13.90 -19.58
CA SER A 129 13.68 -12.91 -19.11
C SER A 129 13.84 -12.95 -17.59
N GLN A 130 15.08 -12.90 -17.14
CA GLN A 130 15.40 -12.66 -15.73
C GLN A 130 15.18 -11.21 -15.35
N LEU A 131 15.06 -10.29 -16.30
CA LEU A 131 14.84 -8.87 -16.08
C LEU A 131 13.36 -8.52 -16.28
N ALA A 132 12.79 -7.79 -15.31
CA ALA A 132 11.53 -7.08 -15.46
C ALA A 132 11.73 -5.59 -15.15
N LEU A 133 10.96 -4.73 -15.80
CA LEU A 133 11.02 -3.28 -15.62
C LEU A 133 9.63 -2.75 -15.27
N GLY A 134 9.56 -1.88 -14.28
CA GLY A 134 8.33 -1.25 -13.82
C GLY A 134 8.42 0.28 -13.84
N VAL A 135 7.27 0.91 -14.02
CA VAL A 135 7.09 2.35 -13.79
C VAL A 135 5.82 2.52 -12.98
N GLU A 136 5.92 3.27 -11.89
CA GLU A 136 4.79 3.61 -11.02
C GLU A 136 4.70 5.13 -10.88
N LEU A 137 3.47 5.66 -10.95
CA LEU A 137 3.14 7.06 -10.68
C LEU A 137 2.00 7.11 -9.67
N ASN A 138 2.14 7.96 -8.66
CA ASN A 138 1.12 8.16 -7.64
C ASN A 138 0.85 9.65 -7.47
N TYR A 139 -0.43 10.00 -7.34
CA TYR A 139 -0.87 11.27 -6.76
C TYR A 139 -1.54 10.96 -5.44
N THR A 140 -1.03 11.51 -4.35
CA THR A 140 -1.53 11.24 -3.01
C THR A 140 -1.77 12.53 -2.23
N LYS A 141 -2.84 12.53 -1.42
CA LYS A 141 -3.16 13.55 -0.43
C LYS A 141 -3.11 12.95 0.97
N GLN A 142 -2.58 13.68 1.93
CA GLN A 142 -2.52 13.26 3.32
C GLN A 142 -3.92 13.30 3.95
N ARG A 143 -4.26 12.25 4.73
CA ARG A 143 -5.54 12.06 5.42
C ARG A 143 -5.50 12.68 6.80
N ASP A 144 -6.67 12.93 7.38
CA ASP A 144 -6.83 13.30 8.79
C ASP A 144 -6.39 12.17 9.73
N THR A 145 -6.02 12.53 10.94
CA THR A 145 -5.46 11.59 11.94
C THR A 145 -6.50 10.73 12.63
N ASP A 146 -7.79 11.06 12.48
CA ASP A 146 -8.92 10.42 13.18
C ASP A 146 -9.23 8.98 12.71
N GLY A 147 -8.51 8.48 11.70
CA GLY A 147 -8.76 7.16 11.10
C GLY A 147 -9.99 7.09 10.20
N GLY A 148 -10.68 8.22 9.98
CA GLY A 148 -11.86 8.38 9.14
C GLY A 148 -11.55 8.63 7.66
N LEU A 149 -12.43 9.38 7.01
CA LEU A 149 -12.38 9.65 5.56
C LEU A 149 -11.97 11.09 5.22
N GLY A 150 -11.64 11.92 6.23
CA GLY A 150 -11.38 13.35 6.09
C GLY A 150 -10.00 13.70 5.52
N PHE A 151 -9.87 14.98 5.08
CA PHE A 151 -8.66 15.57 4.50
C PHE A 151 -8.48 17.04 4.93
N ASP A 152 -9.00 17.42 6.09
CA ASP A 152 -9.07 18.82 6.52
C ASP A 152 -7.90 19.25 7.43
N GLU A 153 -7.21 18.29 8.06
CA GLU A 153 -6.10 18.58 8.99
C GLU A 153 -4.79 18.93 8.28
N TYR A 154 -4.56 18.39 7.07
CA TYR A 154 -3.32 18.56 6.34
C TYR A 154 -3.56 19.03 4.92
N ASP A 155 -2.92 20.14 4.56
CA ASP A 155 -2.87 20.62 3.17
C ASP A 155 -1.56 20.13 2.53
N TYR A 156 -1.42 18.80 2.40
CA TYR A 156 -0.27 18.19 1.78
C TYR A 156 -0.69 17.16 0.74
N ASP A 157 -0.32 17.46 -0.50
CA ASP A 157 -0.44 16.53 -1.61
C ASP A 157 0.90 16.41 -2.35
N VAL A 158 1.14 15.28 -2.99
CA VAL A 158 2.39 15.02 -3.69
C VAL A 158 2.18 14.05 -4.84
N VAL A 159 2.92 14.32 -5.92
CA VAL A 159 3.15 13.34 -7.00
C VAL A 159 4.45 12.62 -6.72
N THR A 160 4.39 11.29 -6.59
CA THR A 160 5.54 10.40 -6.51
C THR A 160 5.65 9.57 -7.78
N GLY A 161 6.83 9.05 -8.07
CA GLY A 161 7.01 8.16 -9.21
C GLY A 161 8.32 7.41 -9.12
N TYR A 162 8.27 6.15 -9.53
CA TYR A 162 9.41 5.23 -9.46
C TYR A 162 9.60 4.54 -10.81
N VAL A 163 10.87 4.32 -11.15
CA VAL A 163 11.28 3.35 -12.16
C VAL A 163 11.95 2.21 -11.41
N SER A 164 11.48 0.99 -11.63
CA SER A 164 11.91 -0.21 -10.92
C SER A 164 12.54 -1.20 -11.90
N ALA A 165 13.65 -1.79 -11.52
CA ALA A 165 14.26 -2.91 -12.20
C ALA A 165 14.30 -4.11 -11.25
N TYR A 166 13.78 -5.24 -11.72
CA TYR A 166 13.77 -6.51 -10.99
C TYR A 166 14.64 -7.52 -11.71
N TYR A 167 15.51 -8.20 -11.00
CA TYR A 167 16.39 -9.20 -11.57
C TYR A 167 16.33 -10.51 -10.77
N ASP A 168 15.87 -11.57 -11.45
CA ASP A 168 15.86 -12.92 -10.89
C ASP A 168 17.23 -13.59 -11.13
N PHE A 169 17.95 -13.86 -10.05
CA PHE A 169 19.27 -14.51 -10.10
C PHE A 169 19.18 -16.02 -10.40
N GLY A 170 17.97 -16.60 -10.49
CA GLY A 170 17.76 -18.00 -10.81
C GLY A 170 18.08 -18.99 -9.68
N ASN A 171 18.46 -18.53 -8.50
CA ASN A 171 18.82 -19.33 -7.33
C ASN A 171 17.91 -19.06 -6.12
N GLY A 172 16.72 -18.52 -6.38
CA GLY A 172 15.74 -18.13 -5.36
C GLY A 172 15.98 -16.74 -4.76
N TYR A 173 16.87 -15.94 -5.35
CA TYR A 173 17.06 -14.54 -5.00
C TYR A 173 16.50 -13.63 -6.08
N LEU A 174 15.79 -12.60 -5.64
CA LEU A 174 15.27 -11.50 -6.47
C LEU A 174 15.91 -10.18 -6.03
N GLY A 175 16.61 -9.52 -6.93
CA GLY A 175 17.11 -8.17 -6.73
C GLY A 175 16.10 -7.15 -7.24
N GLN A 176 15.95 -6.04 -6.53
CA GLN A 176 15.12 -4.91 -6.94
C GLN A 176 15.89 -3.60 -6.75
N LEU A 177 15.83 -2.74 -7.75
CA LEU A 177 16.34 -1.38 -7.70
C LEU A 177 15.19 -0.43 -8.06
N ASP A 178 14.83 0.46 -7.16
CA ASP A 178 13.85 1.52 -7.39
C ASP A 178 14.56 2.87 -7.39
N VAL A 179 14.29 3.70 -8.38
CA VAL A 179 14.77 5.08 -8.47
C VAL A 179 13.59 5.99 -8.71
N GLY A 180 13.43 7.03 -7.91
CA GLY A 180 12.30 7.92 -8.08
C GLY A 180 12.14 9.00 -7.04
N ARG A 181 10.96 9.64 -7.08
CA ARG A 181 10.55 10.67 -6.14
C ARG A 181 9.65 10.08 -5.07
N TYR A 182 10.02 10.27 -3.81
CA TYR A 182 9.35 9.73 -2.63
C TYR A 182 8.30 10.70 -2.06
N LEU A 183 7.57 10.24 -1.02
CA LEU A 183 6.45 10.96 -0.40
C LEU A 183 6.83 12.31 0.21
N ALA A 184 8.06 12.50 0.67
CA ALA A 184 8.55 13.78 1.17
C ALA A 184 8.95 14.77 0.04
N GLY A 185 8.81 14.35 -1.22
CA GLY A 185 9.19 15.13 -2.40
C GLY A 185 10.66 15.00 -2.78
N ASP A 186 11.42 14.25 -2.01
CA ASP A 186 12.84 13.94 -2.25
C ASP A 186 13.01 12.92 -3.38
N VAL A 187 14.21 12.88 -3.95
CA VAL A 187 14.59 11.89 -4.98
C VAL A 187 15.67 10.98 -4.39
N GLY A 188 15.51 9.70 -4.61
CA GLY A 188 16.41 8.70 -4.08
C GLY A 188 16.38 7.37 -4.82
N ALA A 189 17.15 6.42 -4.31
CA ALA A 189 17.18 5.05 -4.79
C ALA A 189 17.06 4.07 -3.61
N THR A 190 16.33 2.98 -3.84
CA THR A 190 16.20 1.86 -2.90
C THR A 190 16.69 0.58 -3.57
N VAL A 191 17.50 -0.18 -2.87
CA VAL A 191 17.95 -1.51 -3.31
C VAL A 191 17.42 -2.54 -2.34
N SER A 192 16.78 -3.58 -2.84
CA SER A 192 16.26 -4.71 -2.06
C SER A 192 16.79 -6.02 -2.62
N LEU A 193 16.95 -7.00 -1.75
CA LEU A 193 17.28 -8.37 -2.11
C LEU A 193 16.37 -9.31 -1.31
N ASP A 194 15.53 -10.03 -2.03
CA ASP A 194 14.57 -10.98 -1.48
C ASP A 194 15.00 -12.41 -1.79
N ARG A 195 14.54 -13.36 -0.94
CA ARG A 195 14.79 -14.81 -1.09
C ARG A 195 13.51 -15.60 -0.88
#